data_ba3b6b4046a3c9eca5fdd412c82575da
#
_entry.id   ba3b6b4046a3c9eca5fdd412c82575da
#
_cell.length_a   1.000
_cell.length_b   1.000
_cell.length_c   1.000
_cell.angle_alpha   90.00
_cell.angle_beta   90.00
_cell.angle_gamma   90.00
#
_symmetry.space_group_name_H-M   'P 1'
#
loop_
_entity.id
_entity.type
_entity.pdbx_description
1 polymer ?
#
loop_
_entity_poly.entity_id
_entity_poly.type
_entity_poly.pdbx_seq_one_letter_code
_entity_poly.pdbx_strand_id
1 'polypeptide(L)'
;SITYRCARQGARVIYGDCSQSINRRNDQLAAPFFLENSMTSIATKQAHPFIEAKEVGRLPFKVADLSQADFGRKEIRLAEQEMPGLMALRKEYDGQQPLQGARVIGSLHMTVQTAVLIETLSALGADVRWVSCNIFSTQDHAAAAIAVGSPQTGGTPDDPRGVPVFAWKGETLEEYWWCTKQALQWPDGSGPTLIVDDGGDATLLIHKGYEFEQVGTVPDFKVDSDPEEWGVILDLLRAIQREDQNYWRTIASSIQGVSEETTTGVHRLYQMMEAGTLLFPAINVNDSVTKSKFDNVYGCRHSLPDGLARATDVMLGGKTAVICGYGDVGKGCAQALRGQGCRVVVTEIDPICALQAVMEGYEVATLEDMVAKADIFITATGNFDIITIDHMRRMKDKAVIGNIGHFDNEIDMAGLKRAEGVERINIKPQYDEFRFPDGHSIMLLAEGRLLNLGCATGHPSFVMSASFTNQVIAQLELQANKGNYEKKVYMLPKELDEKVARLHLDHVGVHLTRLSKKQADYIGVPVDGPYKPSHYRY
;
A
#
# COMPACT_ATOMS: atom_id res chain seq x y z
N SER A 1 47.80 4.30 30.97
CA SER A 1 48.58 3.05 30.76
C SER A 1 47.91 1.88 31.46
N ILE A 2 47.11 1.10 30.75
CA ILE A 2 46.78 -0.28 31.12
C ILE A 2 46.83 -1.11 29.85
N THR A 3 47.84 -1.98 29.85
CA THR A 3 48.16 -2.96 28.83
C THR A 3 47.30 -4.20 29.02
N TYR A 4 46.60 -4.68 28.01
CA TYR A 4 46.05 -6.03 27.97
C TYR A 4 46.80 -6.88 26.92
N ARG A 5 47.40 -7.97 27.40
CA ARG A 5 48.05 -9.03 26.58
C ARG A 5 46.99 -9.92 25.96
N CYS A 6 47.15 -10.15 24.67
CA CYS A 6 46.39 -11.15 23.91
C CYS A 6 47.13 -12.51 23.97
N ALA A 7 46.48 -13.56 24.43
CA ALA A 7 46.95 -14.92 24.36
C ALA A 7 46.40 -15.61 23.10
N ARG A 8 47.30 -16.12 22.26
CA ARG A 8 47.01 -16.97 21.09
C ARG A 8 46.72 -18.39 21.56
N GLN A 9 45.63 -18.99 21.08
CA GLN A 9 45.54 -20.43 20.90
C GLN A 9 45.03 -20.72 19.48
N GLY A 10 45.80 -21.55 18.79
CA GLY A 10 45.56 -21.91 17.41
C GLY A 10 44.60 -23.10 17.28
N ALA A 11 43.82 -23.06 16.22
CA ALA A 11 43.14 -24.25 15.69
C ALA A 11 43.44 -24.34 14.19
N ARG A 12 44.02 -25.47 13.79
CA ARG A 12 44.28 -25.86 12.40
C ARG A 12 42.96 -26.26 11.74
N VAL A 13 42.70 -25.67 10.57
CA VAL A 13 41.66 -26.15 9.65
C VAL A 13 42.36 -27.01 8.60
N ILE A 14 41.88 -28.24 8.44
CA ILE A 14 42.34 -29.21 7.43
C ILE A 14 41.47 -29.00 6.18
N TYR A 15 42.11 -28.70 5.07
CA TYR A 15 41.47 -28.73 3.73
C TYR A 15 41.45 -30.19 3.25
N GLY A 16 40.24 -30.68 2.94
CA GLY A 16 40.05 -31.92 2.20
C GLY A 16 39.71 -31.61 0.75
N ASP A 17 40.58 -32.02 -0.13
CA ASP A 17 40.46 -32.00 -1.57
C ASP A 17 39.59 -33.15 -2.04
N CYS A 18 38.62 -32.91 -2.93
CA CYS A 18 37.91 -33.97 -3.65
C CYS A 18 37.61 -33.53 -5.07
N SER A 19 38.54 -33.80 -5.94
CA SER A 19 38.38 -33.77 -7.40
C SER A 19 37.96 -35.15 -7.91
N GLN A 20 37.28 -35.16 -9.06
CA GLN A 20 36.84 -36.25 -9.98
C GLN A 20 35.36 -36.53 -9.87
N SER A 21 34.61 -36.61 -10.96
CA SER A 21 34.91 -36.99 -12.35
C SER A 21 33.77 -36.55 -13.29
N ILE A 22 34.18 -36.16 -14.49
CA ILE A 22 33.34 -35.92 -15.68
C ILE A 22 32.81 -37.26 -16.22
N ASN A 23 31.52 -37.30 -16.62
CA ASN A 23 31.19 -38.10 -17.81
C ASN A 23 30.02 -37.53 -18.61
N ARG A 24 30.23 -37.44 -19.91
CA ARG A 24 29.39 -36.98 -21.02
C ARG A 24 28.34 -38.02 -21.41
N ARG A 25 27.24 -37.53 -21.95
CA ARG A 25 26.42 -37.96 -23.13
C ARG A 25 24.94 -37.69 -22.84
N ASN A 26 24.10 -37.18 -23.67
CA ASN A 26 23.99 -37.06 -25.11
C ASN A 26 22.91 -36.04 -25.46
N ASP A 27 23.07 -35.41 -26.63
CA ASP A 27 22.09 -34.62 -27.35
C ASP A 27 20.78 -35.41 -27.60
N GLN A 28 19.63 -34.70 -27.50
CA GLN A 28 18.54 -34.86 -28.48
C GLN A 28 17.50 -33.74 -28.38
N LEU A 29 17.45 -32.95 -29.45
CA LEU A 29 16.29 -32.41 -30.16
C LEU A 29 15.27 -31.54 -29.42
N ALA A 30 15.31 -30.25 -29.75
CA ALA A 30 14.26 -29.27 -29.57
C ALA A 30 13.00 -29.64 -30.39
N ALA A 31 11.83 -29.54 -29.77
CA ALA A 31 10.55 -29.38 -30.43
C ALA A 31 9.77 -28.26 -29.72
N PRO A 32 8.97 -27.45 -30.43
CA PRO A 32 8.37 -26.25 -29.89
C PRO A 32 7.20 -26.60 -28.97
N PHE A 33 7.24 -26.12 -27.73
CA PHE A 33 6.09 -26.18 -26.84
C PHE A 33 5.12 -25.04 -27.18
N PHE A 34 3.97 -25.42 -27.66
CA PHE A 34 2.79 -24.60 -27.83
C PHE A 34 2.29 -24.08 -26.47
N LEU A 35 1.98 -22.80 -26.42
CA LEU A 35 1.23 -22.14 -25.37
C LEU A 35 -0.22 -22.66 -25.35
N GLU A 36 -0.49 -23.64 -24.53
CA GLU A 36 -1.82 -23.95 -24.01
C GLU A 36 -1.63 -24.48 -22.58
N ASN A 37 -1.95 -23.65 -21.58
CA ASN A 37 -2.26 -23.99 -20.17
C ASN A 37 -1.70 -22.97 -19.17
N SER A 38 -2.20 -21.74 -19.14
CA SER A 38 -1.85 -20.83 -18.04
C SER A 38 -2.91 -20.71 -16.93
N MET A 39 -4.17 -21.10 -17.16
CA MET A 39 -5.20 -20.98 -16.12
C MET A 39 -5.56 -22.29 -15.38
N THR A 40 -5.23 -23.46 -15.93
CA THR A 40 -5.52 -24.75 -15.28
C THR A 40 -4.40 -25.27 -14.39
N SER A 41 -3.19 -24.71 -14.47
CA SER A 41 -2.03 -25.23 -13.72
C SER A 41 -1.90 -24.64 -12.29
N ILE A 42 -2.56 -23.51 -11.99
CA ILE A 42 -2.57 -22.92 -10.64
C ILE A 42 -3.46 -23.72 -9.69
N ALA A 43 -4.47 -24.41 -10.21
CA ALA A 43 -5.41 -25.21 -9.42
C ALA A 43 -4.91 -26.62 -9.02
N THR A 44 -3.77 -27.08 -9.55
CA THR A 44 -3.38 -28.50 -9.39
C THR A 44 -2.05 -28.75 -8.69
N LYS A 45 -1.33 -27.72 -8.20
CA LYS A 45 0.02 -27.92 -7.62
C LYS A 45 0.15 -27.82 -6.10
N GLN A 46 -0.87 -27.39 -5.38
CA GLN A 46 -1.02 -27.59 -3.91
C GLN A 46 -2.50 -27.50 -3.58
N ALA A 47 -2.99 -28.37 -2.70
CA ALA A 47 -4.33 -28.23 -2.14
C ALA A 47 -4.48 -26.80 -1.61
N HIS A 48 -5.28 -25.98 -2.30
CA HIS A 48 -5.35 -24.56 -2.03
C HIS A 48 -6.13 -24.38 -0.73
N PRO A 49 -5.68 -23.59 0.28
CA PRO A 49 -6.43 -23.35 1.51
C PRO A 49 -7.89 -22.95 1.28
N PHE A 50 -8.17 -22.29 0.16
CA PHE A 50 -9.52 -22.00 -0.31
C PHE A 50 -10.38 -23.25 -0.58
N ILE A 51 -9.84 -24.30 -1.26
CA ILE A 51 -10.55 -25.56 -1.55
C ILE A 51 -10.75 -26.34 -0.25
N GLU A 52 -9.70 -26.47 0.57
CA GLU A 52 -9.77 -27.14 1.86
C GLU A 52 -10.75 -26.46 2.81
N ALA A 53 -10.74 -25.10 2.87
CA ALA A 53 -11.67 -24.33 3.67
C ALA A 53 -13.14 -24.61 3.27
N LYS A 54 -13.44 -24.67 1.98
CA LYS A 54 -14.79 -24.97 1.47
C LYS A 54 -15.21 -26.40 1.80
N GLU A 55 -14.33 -27.38 1.64
CA GLU A 55 -14.61 -28.79 1.92
C GLU A 55 -14.86 -29.06 3.41
N VAL A 56 -14.17 -28.37 4.31
CA VAL A 56 -14.32 -28.51 5.76
C VAL A 56 -15.24 -27.47 6.40
N GLY A 57 -15.95 -26.67 5.60
CA GLY A 57 -16.89 -25.66 6.09
C GLY A 57 -16.26 -24.41 6.69
N ARG A 58 -14.99 -24.16 6.42
CA ARG A 58 -14.28 -22.93 6.81
C ARG A 58 -14.53 -21.80 5.81
N LEU A 59 -14.31 -20.55 6.27
CA LEU A 59 -14.27 -19.41 5.37
C LEU A 59 -13.03 -19.50 4.47
N PRO A 60 -13.17 -19.27 3.16
CA PRO A 60 -12.04 -19.33 2.24
C PRO A 60 -11.06 -18.18 2.48
N PHE A 61 -9.77 -18.46 2.43
CA PHE A 61 -8.66 -17.50 2.50
C PHE A 61 -7.45 -18.03 1.73
N LYS A 62 -6.48 -17.16 1.44
CA LYS A 62 -5.18 -17.56 0.88
C LYS A 62 -4.08 -16.65 1.39
N VAL A 63 -3.12 -17.22 2.11
CA VAL A 63 -1.92 -16.56 2.62
C VAL A 63 -0.69 -17.42 2.33
N ALA A 64 0.52 -16.86 2.44
CA ALA A 64 1.75 -17.57 2.12
C ALA A 64 2.00 -18.77 3.05
N ASP A 65 1.95 -18.55 4.37
CA ASP A 65 2.37 -19.55 5.36
C ASP A 65 1.73 -19.29 6.72
N LEU A 66 0.80 -20.14 7.13
CA LEU A 66 0.10 -20.03 8.42
C LEU A 66 1.03 -20.27 9.63
N SER A 67 2.19 -20.92 9.46
CA SER A 67 3.14 -21.15 10.56
C SER A 67 3.72 -19.85 11.13
N GLN A 68 3.63 -18.74 10.39
CA GLN A 68 4.09 -17.43 10.82
C GLN A 68 3.09 -16.68 11.73
N ALA A 69 1.91 -17.25 11.99
CA ALA A 69 0.85 -16.58 12.73
C ALA A 69 1.25 -16.16 14.15
N ASP A 70 2.02 -16.97 14.87
CA ASP A 70 2.49 -16.64 16.22
C ASP A 70 3.45 -15.44 16.23
N PHE A 71 4.31 -15.33 15.22
CA PHE A 71 5.17 -14.17 15.05
C PHE A 71 4.33 -12.93 14.72
N GLY A 72 3.43 -13.03 13.74
CA GLY A 72 2.52 -11.96 13.38
C GLY A 72 1.69 -11.46 14.56
N ARG A 73 1.19 -12.37 15.41
CA ARG A 73 0.43 -12.00 16.61
C ARG A 73 1.25 -11.20 17.64
N LYS A 74 2.53 -11.48 17.78
CA LYS A 74 3.43 -10.69 18.63
C LYS A 74 3.62 -9.27 18.08
N GLU A 75 3.83 -9.14 16.77
CA GLU A 75 3.99 -7.84 16.11
C GLU A 75 2.70 -7.02 16.15
N ILE A 76 1.53 -7.64 15.94
CA ILE A 76 0.23 -6.98 16.08
C ILE A 76 0.05 -6.40 17.50
N ARG A 77 0.42 -7.13 18.56
CA ARG A 77 0.37 -6.62 19.93
C ARG A 77 1.28 -5.41 20.17
N LEU A 78 2.45 -5.36 19.53
CA LEU A 78 3.32 -4.19 19.59
C LEU A 78 2.68 -3.01 18.84
N ALA A 79 2.10 -3.26 17.67
CA ALA A 79 1.39 -2.25 16.90
C ALA A 79 0.19 -1.67 17.68
N GLU A 80 -0.60 -2.50 18.36
CA GLU A 80 -1.72 -2.06 19.19
C GLU A 80 -1.31 -1.04 20.26
N GLN A 81 -0.10 -1.17 20.85
CA GLN A 81 0.42 -0.22 21.83
C GLN A 81 0.70 1.15 21.22
N GLU A 82 1.08 1.18 19.95
CA GLU A 82 1.40 2.39 19.18
C GLU A 82 0.20 2.93 18.37
N MET A 83 -0.99 2.31 18.49
CA MET A 83 -2.19 2.68 17.72
C MET A 83 -3.35 3.11 18.64
N PRO A 84 -3.15 4.18 19.44
CA PRO A 84 -4.09 4.57 20.49
C PRO A 84 -5.48 4.96 19.96
N GLY A 85 -5.57 5.51 18.75
CA GLY A 85 -6.86 5.90 18.16
C GLY A 85 -7.78 4.70 17.93
N LEU A 86 -7.26 3.63 17.33
CA LEU A 86 -8.02 2.39 17.12
C LEU A 86 -8.39 1.69 18.44
N MET A 87 -7.43 1.64 19.39
CA MET A 87 -7.68 1.04 20.70
C MET A 87 -8.72 1.83 21.49
N ALA A 88 -8.72 3.15 21.35
CA ALA A 88 -9.74 4.01 21.97
C ALA A 88 -11.14 3.79 21.36
N LEU A 89 -11.24 3.62 20.04
CA LEU A 89 -12.51 3.27 19.37
C LEU A 89 -13.03 1.90 19.81
N ARG A 90 -12.17 0.87 19.90
CA ARG A 90 -12.59 -0.43 20.45
C ARG A 90 -13.18 -0.30 21.85
N LYS A 91 -12.56 0.54 22.70
CA LYS A 91 -13.05 0.80 24.05
C LYS A 91 -14.34 1.63 24.09
N GLU A 92 -14.45 2.66 23.23
CA GLU A 92 -15.63 3.54 23.15
C GLU A 92 -16.89 2.75 22.77
N TYR A 93 -16.74 1.79 21.84
CA TYR A 93 -17.85 0.99 21.33
C TYR A 93 -17.92 -0.42 21.94
N ASP A 94 -17.23 -0.68 23.04
CA ASP A 94 -17.26 -1.99 23.70
C ASP A 94 -18.71 -2.46 23.96
N GLY A 95 -19.05 -3.65 23.46
CA GLY A 95 -20.38 -4.25 23.56
C GLY A 95 -21.48 -3.62 22.69
N GLN A 96 -21.21 -2.58 21.89
CA GLN A 96 -22.24 -1.89 21.09
C GLN A 96 -22.37 -2.41 19.65
N GLN A 97 -21.28 -2.89 19.04
CA GLN A 97 -21.20 -3.43 17.68
C GLN A 97 -21.89 -2.54 16.60
N PRO A 98 -21.46 -1.28 16.43
CA PRO A 98 -22.12 -0.34 15.50
C PRO A 98 -22.02 -0.73 14.02
N LEU A 99 -21.09 -1.64 13.67
CA LEU A 99 -20.95 -2.21 12.32
C LEU A 99 -21.63 -3.58 12.16
N GLN A 100 -22.50 -3.98 13.10
CA GLN A 100 -23.22 -5.24 12.97
C GLN A 100 -24.03 -5.29 11.67
N GLY A 101 -23.86 -6.37 10.91
CA GLY A 101 -24.50 -6.57 9.61
C GLY A 101 -23.80 -5.85 8.44
N ALA A 102 -22.74 -5.09 8.69
CA ALA A 102 -21.86 -4.59 7.63
C ALA A 102 -20.94 -5.70 7.12
N ARG A 103 -20.84 -5.84 5.80
CA ARG A 103 -19.86 -6.67 5.09
C ARG A 103 -18.80 -5.76 4.51
N VAL A 104 -17.62 -5.77 5.11
CA VAL A 104 -16.52 -4.87 4.73
C VAL A 104 -15.48 -5.62 3.94
N ILE A 105 -15.24 -5.21 2.69
CA ILE A 105 -14.00 -5.56 2.00
C ILE A 105 -12.95 -4.48 2.25
N GLY A 106 -11.73 -4.89 2.60
CA GLY A 106 -10.57 -4.01 2.55
C GLY A 106 -9.65 -4.39 1.40
N SER A 107 -9.28 -3.41 0.60
CA SER A 107 -8.27 -3.47 -0.46
C SER A 107 -7.19 -2.45 -0.09
N LEU A 108 -6.34 -2.83 0.86
CA LEU A 108 -5.32 -1.98 1.46
C LEU A 108 -4.15 -2.83 1.96
N HIS A 109 -2.93 -2.30 1.92
CA HIS A 109 -1.69 -3.00 2.27
C HIS A 109 -1.84 -3.92 3.49
N MET A 110 -1.58 -5.22 3.36
CA MET A 110 -1.74 -6.20 4.45
C MET A 110 -0.52 -6.20 5.38
N THR A 111 -0.43 -5.18 6.23
CA THR A 111 0.63 -4.98 7.23
C THR A 111 0.17 -5.30 8.64
N VAL A 112 1.08 -5.27 9.63
CA VAL A 112 0.70 -5.44 11.05
C VAL A 112 -0.22 -4.32 11.52
N GLN A 113 -0.09 -3.10 10.99
CA GLN A 113 -0.97 -1.98 11.30
C GLN A 113 -2.38 -2.22 10.75
N THR A 114 -2.45 -2.74 9.53
CA THR A 114 -3.71 -3.14 8.88
C THR A 114 -4.39 -4.29 9.65
N ALA A 115 -3.61 -5.19 10.21
CA ALA A 115 -4.16 -6.23 11.08
C ALA A 115 -4.91 -5.64 12.29
N VAL A 116 -4.39 -4.56 12.90
CA VAL A 116 -5.10 -3.84 13.98
C VAL A 116 -6.39 -3.18 13.48
N LEU A 117 -6.39 -2.61 12.26
CA LEU A 117 -7.60 -2.08 11.61
C LEU A 117 -8.64 -3.17 11.40
N ILE A 118 -8.27 -4.30 10.81
CA ILE A 118 -9.16 -5.45 10.55
C ILE A 118 -9.81 -5.93 11.86
N GLU A 119 -9.01 -6.14 12.90
CA GLU A 119 -9.53 -6.58 14.21
C GLU A 119 -10.39 -5.50 14.88
N THR A 120 -10.13 -4.21 14.62
CA THR A 120 -11.00 -3.14 15.09
C THR A 120 -12.35 -3.17 14.41
N LEU A 121 -12.40 -3.26 13.08
CA LEU A 121 -13.65 -3.39 12.32
C LEU A 121 -14.45 -4.62 12.77
N SER A 122 -13.76 -5.76 12.97
CA SER A 122 -14.39 -7.00 13.47
C SER A 122 -14.92 -6.85 14.89
N ALA A 123 -14.18 -6.20 15.80
CA ALA A 123 -14.61 -5.93 17.17
C ALA A 123 -15.85 -5.01 17.21
N LEU A 124 -15.99 -4.11 16.23
CA LEU A 124 -17.17 -3.26 16.06
C LEU A 124 -18.35 -3.97 15.38
N GLY A 125 -18.23 -5.26 15.04
CA GLY A 125 -19.31 -6.11 14.54
C GLY A 125 -19.36 -6.33 13.03
N ALA A 126 -18.35 -5.86 12.27
CA ALA A 126 -18.29 -6.08 10.83
C ALA A 126 -17.88 -7.52 10.47
N ASP A 127 -18.48 -8.05 9.39
CA ASP A 127 -17.98 -9.24 8.68
C ASP A 127 -16.95 -8.77 7.64
N VAL A 128 -15.67 -9.07 7.88
CA VAL A 128 -14.53 -8.47 7.15
C VAL A 128 -13.87 -9.49 6.23
N ARG A 129 -13.46 -9.04 5.04
CA ARG A 129 -12.57 -9.74 4.12
C ARG A 129 -11.47 -8.79 3.66
N TRP A 130 -10.28 -9.30 3.37
CA TRP A 130 -9.13 -8.44 3.10
C TRP A 130 -8.26 -8.93 1.95
N VAL A 131 -7.81 -7.97 1.13
CA VAL A 131 -6.74 -8.14 0.13
C VAL A 131 -5.71 -7.02 0.27
N SER A 132 -4.53 -7.23 -0.29
CA SER A 132 -3.54 -6.15 -0.43
C SER A 132 -3.85 -5.28 -1.65
N CYS A 133 -3.44 -4.02 -1.62
CA CYS A 133 -3.49 -3.10 -2.76
C CYS A 133 -2.13 -2.98 -3.49
N ASN A 134 -1.17 -3.87 -3.19
CA ASN A 134 0.14 -3.89 -3.84
C ASN A 134 0.81 -5.25 -3.67
N ILE A 135 1.36 -5.79 -4.75
CA ILE A 135 1.95 -7.14 -4.82
C ILE A 135 3.19 -7.34 -3.93
N PHE A 136 3.84 -6.28 -3.45
CA PHE A 136 5.06 -6.35 -2.62
C PHE A 136 4.88 -5.87 -1.19
N SER A 137 3.71 -5.35 -0.81
CA SER A 137 3.51 -4.69 0.48
C SER A 137 3.04 -5.61 1.60
N THR A 138 2.54 -6.80 1.28
CA THR A 138 2.05 -7.74 2.30
C THR A 138 3.16 -8.16 3.25
N GLN A 139 2.85 -8.19 4.54
CA GLN A 139 3.65 -8.83 5.59
C GLN A 139 3.02 -10.20 5.88
N ASP A 140 3.64 -11.27 5.39
CA ASP A 140 3.07 -12.62 5.40
C ASP A 140 2.69 -13.10 6.80
N HIS A 141 3.47 -12.74 7.82
CA HIS A 141 3.18 -13.04 9.22
C HIS A 141 1.93 -12.31 9.75
N ALA A 142 1.66 -11.09 9.28
CA ALA A 142 0.44 -10.35 9.63
C ALA A 142 -0.78 -11.00 8.97
N ALA A 143 -0.69 -11.34 7.68
CA ALA A 143 -1.73 -12.05 6.94
C ALA A 143 -2.04 -13.40 7.59
N ALA A 144 -1.01 -14.17 7.96
CA ALA A 144 -1.16 -15.45 8.67
C ALA A 144 -1.86 -15.28 10.02
N ALA A 145 -1.46 -14.28 10.83
CA ALA A 145 -2.05 -14.04 12.14
C ALA A 145 -3.54 -13.67 12.06
N ILE A 146 -3.93 -12.88 11.05
CA ILE A 146 -5.34 -12.51 10.84
C ILE A 146 -6.16 -13.68 10.32
N ALA A 147 -5.62 -14.50 9.40
CA ALA A 147 -6.30 -15.70 8.90
C ALA A 147 -6.48 -16.77 9.99
N VAL A 148 -5.47 -16.98 10.83
CA VAL A 148 -5.57 -17.89 11.98
C VAL A 148 -6.55 -17.35 13.02
N GLY A 149 -6.53 -16.06 13.28
CA GLY A 149 -7.42 -15.39 14.22
C GLY A 149 -6.74 -14.97 15.53
N SER A 150 -7.52 -14.22 16.33
CA SER A 150 -7.08 -13.72 17.63
C SER A 150 -7.20 -14.81 18.72
N PRO A 151 -6.59 -14.61 19.90
CA PRO A 151 -6.80 -15.49 21.05
C PRO A 151 -8.28 -15.65 21.45
N GLN A 152 -9.11 -14.66 21.16
CA GLN A 152 -10.55 -14.68 21.44
C GLN A 152 -11.31 -15.62 20.50
N THR A 153 -10.88 -15.78 19.26
CA THR A 153 -11.48 -16.72 18.30
C THR A 153 -11.01 -18.16 18.53
N GLY A 154 -9.88 -18.35 19.21
CA GLY A 154 -9.30 -19.66 19.52
C GLY A 154 -8.77 -20.41 18.29
N GLY A 155 -8.47 -19.71 17.18
CA GLY A 155 -7.91 -20.31 15.98
C GLY A 155 -6.47 -20.78 16.15
N THR A 156 -6.09 -21.80 15.39
CA THR A 156 -4.73 -22.33 15.27
C THR A 156 -4.34 -22.45 13.78
N PRO A 157 -3.06 -22.61 13.44
CA PRO A 157 -2.67 -22.89 12.05
C PRO A 157 -3.39 -24.10 11.44
N ASP A 158 -3.69 -25.13 12.24
CA ASP A 158 -4.41 -26.33 11.80
C ASP A 158 -5.94 -26.13 11.76
N ASP A 159 -6.45 -25.15 12.50
CA ASP A 159 -7.87 -24.79 12.55
C ASP A 159 -8.05 -23.27 12.56
N PRO A 160 -7.80 -22.59 11.42
CA PRO A 160 -7.93 -21.14 11.30
C PRO A 160 -9.38 -20.69 11.53
N ARG A 161 -9.55 -19.64 12.35
CA ARG A 161 -10.87 -19.09 12.74
C ARG A 161 -10.89 -17.57 12.70
N GLY A 162 -9.99 -16.99 11.90
CA GLY A 162 -9.85 -15.55 11.78
C GLY A 162 -10.62 -14.96 10.61
N VAL A 163 -10.17 -13.79 10.18
CA VAL A 163 -10.75 -13.06 9.06
C VAL A 163 -10.18 -13.60 7.74
N PRO A 164 -11.00 -13.82 6.71
CA PRO A 164 -10.54 -14.20 5.39
C PRO A 164 -9.60 -13.14 4.79
N VAL A 165 -8.33 -13.51 4.62
CA VAL A 165 -7.29 -12.70 3.96
C VAL A 165 -6.85 -13.42 2.69
N PHE A 166 -6.74 -12.67 1.60
CA PHE A 166 -6.21 -13.12 0.33
C PHE A 166 -5.03 -12.22 -0.03
N ALA A 167 -3.86 -12.48 0.54
CA ALA A 167 -2.68 -11.67 0.32
C ALA A 167 -1.39 -12.41 0.72
N TRP A 168 -0.32 -12.22 -0.08
CA TRP A 168 1.05 -12.61 0.25
C TRP A 168 2.05 -11.71 -0.46
N LYS A 169 3.26 -11.65 0.03
CA LYS A 169 4.31 -10.87 -0.60
C LYS A 169 4.83 -11.54 -1.87
N GLY A 170 4.82 -10.83 -2.98
CA GLY A 170 5.30 -11.33 -4.27
C GLY A 170 4.23 -12.03 -5.09
N GLU A 171 2.98 -11.62 -4.94
CA GLU A 171 1.90 -11.98 -5.87
C GLU A 171 2.26 -11.63 -7.32
N THR A 172 1.83 -12.43 -8.29
CA THR A 172 1.77 -11.98 -9.68
C THR A 172 0.57 -11.04 -9.88
N LEU A 173 0.51 -10.33 -11.00
CA LEU A 173 -0.65 -9.48 -11.30
C LEU A 173 -1.95 -10.29 -11.41
N GLU A 174 -1.89 -11.49 -11.99
CA GLU A 174 -3.03 -12.40 -12.08
C GLU A 174 -3.50 -12.86 -10.70
N GLU A 175 -2.57 -13.19 -9.80
CA GLU A 175 -2.88 -13.58 -8.42
C GLU A 175 -3.48 -12.43 -7.64
N TYR A 176 -2.95 -11.22 -7.79
CA TYR A 176 -3.45 -10.00 -7.16
C TYR A 176 -4.92 -9.70 -7.53
N TRP A 177 -5.23 -9.68 -8.82
CA TRP A 177 -6.60 -9.42 -9.29
C TRP A 177 -7.55 -10.58 -8.99
N TRP A 178 -7.05 -11.82 -8.99
CA TRP A 178 -7.80 -12.97 -8.50
C TRP A 178 -8.14 -12.82 -7.02
N CYS A 179 -7.22 -12.41 -6.16
CA CYS A 179 -7.44 -12.15 -4.74
C CYS A 179 -8.54 -11.10 -4.54
N THR A 180 -8.48 -10.00 -5.28
CA THR A 180 -9.50 -8.95 -5.24
C THR A 180 -10.89 -9.49 -5.57
N LYS A 181 -11.02 -10.30 -6.63
CA LYS A 181 -12.27 -10.97 -6.98
C LYS A 181 -12.77 -11.91 -5.88
N GLN A 182 -11.88 -12.69 -5.24
CA GLN A 182 -12.27 -13.61 -4.17
C GLN A 182 -12.83 -12.86 -2.95
N ALA A 183 -12.22 -11.74 -2.56
CA ALA A 183 -12.68 -10.97 -1.42
C ALA A 183 -14.01 -10.24 -1.67
N LEU A 184 -14.35 -9.93 -2.91
CA LEU A 184 -15.62 -9.29 -3.29
C LEU A 184 -16.86 -10.21 -3.19
N GLN A 185 -16.68 -11.52 -3.01
CA GLN A 185 -17.79 -12.46 -3.01
C GLN A 185 -17.88 -13.24 -1.70
N TRP A 186 -18.99 -13.12 -0.99
CA TRP A 186 -19.30 -13.92 0.20
C TRP A 186 -19.78 -15.34 -0.17
N PRO A 187 -19.70 -16.32 0.75
CA PRO A 187 -20.10 -17.72 0.46
C PRO A 187 -21.56 -17.90 0.02
N ASP A 188 -22.44 -16.97 0.38
CA ASP A 188 -23.84 -16.95 -0.02
C ASP A 188 -24.07 -16.31 -1.42
N GLY A 189 -23.00 -15.94 -2.11
CA GLY A 189 -23.05 -15.29 -3.42
C GLY A 189 -23.28 -13.78 -3.36
N SER A 190 -23.46 -13.19 -2.18
CA SER A 190 -23.62 -11.74 -2.02
C SER A 190 -22.27 -11.00 -2.05
N GLY A 191 -22.31 -9.68 -2.22
CA GLY A 191 -21.17 -8.79 -2.20
C GLY A 191 -20.98 -8.05 -0.87
N PRO A 192 -19.96 -7.16 -0.81
CA PRO A 192 -19.74 -6.25 0.30
C PRO A 192 -20.86 -5.20 0.39
N THR A 193 -21.05 -4.65 1.58
CA THR A 193 -21.87 -3.45 1.79
C THR A 193 -21.01 -2.19 1.93
N LEU A 194 -19.77 -2.34 2.35
CA LEU A 194 -18.82 -1.25 2.56
C LEU A 194 -17.43 -1.64 2.01
N ILE A 195 -16.69 -0.64 1.58
CA ILE A 195 -15.34 -0.81 1.04
C ILE A 195 -14.37 0.10 1.80
N VAL A 196 -13.23 -0.44 2.23
CA VAL A 196 -12.01 0.31 2.58
C VAL A 196 -11.04 0.13 1.43
N ASP A 197 -10.74 1.17 0.68
CA ASP A 197 -9.87 1.10 -0.51
C ASP A 197 -8.64 1.99 -0.36
N ASP A 198 -7.56 1.60 -1.03
CA ASP A 198 -6.30 2.33 -1.08
C ASP A 198 -5.74 2.27 -2.51
N GLY A 199 -5.93 3.37 -3.25
CA GLY A 199 -5.66 3.47 -4.67
C GLY A 199 -6.88 3.22 -5.56
N GLY A 200 -7.98 2.75 -4.97
CA GLY A 200 -9.25 2.56 -5.66
C GLY A 200 -9.29 1.34 -6.57
N ASP A 201 -8.51 0.29 -6.32
CA ASP A 201 -8.44 -0.87 -7.22
C ASP A 201 -9.68 -1.77 -7.09
N ALA A 202 -10.18 -2.04 -5.88
CA ALA A 202 -11.44 -2.75 -5.72
C ALA A 202 -12.62 -1.94 -6.31
N THR A 203 -12.62 -0.63 -6.09
CA THR A 203 -13.59 0.31 -6.66
C THR A 203 -13.53 0.32 -8.19
N LEU A 204 -12.33 0.38 -8.78
CA LEU A 204 -12.12 0.34 -10.22
C LEU A 204 -12.66 -0.95 -10.84
N LEU A 205 -12.34 -2.09 -10.24
CA LEU A 205 -12.77 -3.40 -10.74
C LEU A 205 -14.31 -3.48 -10.78
N ILE A 206 -14.98 -3.01 -9.72
CA ILE A 206 -16.45 -2.98 -9.65
C ILE A 206 -17.04 -2.04 -10.72
N HIS A 207 -16.49 -0.83 -10.87
CA HIS A 207 -16.99 0.14 -11.84
C HIS A 207 -16.79 -0.32 -13.28
N LYS A 208 -15.61 -0.85 -13.61
CA LYS A 208 -15.32 -1.36 -14.97
C LYS A 208 -16.10 -2.64 -15.26
N GLY A 209 -16.22 -3.52 -14.29
CA GLY A 209 -17.08 -4.69 -14.43
C GLY A 209 -18.54 -4.32 -14.70
N TYR A 210 -19.08 -3.39 -13.92
CA TYR A 210 -20.44 -2.87 -14.12
C TYR A 210 -20.61 -2.20 -15.50
N GLU A 211 -19.66 -1.35 -15.90
CA GLU A 211 -19.65 -0.68 -17.21
C GLU A 211 -19.71 -1.70 -18.35
N PHE A 212 -18.81 -2.68 -18.36
CA PHE A 212 -18.73 -3.68 -19.45
C PHE A 212 -19.90 -4.67 -19.44
N GLU A 213 -20.47 -4.93 -18.26
CA GLU A 213 -21.71 -5.71 -18.15
C GLU A 213 -22.90 -4.94 -18.77
N GLN A 214 -22.99 -3.60 -18.59
CA GLN A 214 -24.03 -2.77 -19.22
C GLN A 214 -23.87 -2.73 -20.75
N VAL A 215 -22.65 -2.66 -21.25
CA VAL A 215 -22.35 -2.66 -22.70
C VAL A 215 -22.49 -4.06 -23.31
N GLY A 216 -22.36 -5.12 -22.49
CA GLY A 216 -22.42 -6.51 -22.90
C GLY A 216 -21.12 -7.07 -23.47
N THR A 217 -20.06 -6.27 -23.54
CA THR A 217 -18.73 -6.67 -24.05
C THR A 217 -17.60 -6.07 -23.27
N VAL A 218 -16.53 -6.85 -23.03
CA VAL A 218 -15.26 -6.37 -22.49
C VAL A 218 -14.35 -6.01 -23.67
N PRO A 219 -13.73 -4.82 -23.70
CA PRO A 219 -12.89 -4.38 -24.82
C PRO A 219 -11.62 -5.25 -24.98
N ASP A 220 -11.05 -5.25 -26.17
CA ASP A 220 -9.80 -5.93 -26.43
C ASP A 220 -8.60 -5.15 -25.89
N PHE A 221 -7.58 -5.89 -25.44
CA PHE A 221 -6.30 -5.33 -25.00
C PHE A 221 -5.52 -4.77 -26.19
N LYS A 222 -4.98 -3.57 -26.05
CA LYS A 222 -4.19 -2.89 -27.08
C LYS A 222 -2.71 -2.96 -26.72
N VAL A 223 -1.98 -3.87 -27.32
CA VAL A 223 -0.55 -4.17 -27.03
C VAL A 223 0.34 -2.92 -27.06
N ASP A 224 0.05 -1.96 -27.93
CA ASP A 224 0.90 -0.78 -28.16
C ASP A 224 0.64 0.38 -27.16
N SER A 225 -0.51 0.38 -26.46
CA SER A 225 -0.94 1.50 -25.65
C SER A 225 -1.36 1.14 -24.22
N ASP A 226 -1.82 -0.07 -23.99
CA ASP A 226 -2.37 -0.44 -22.69
C ASP A 226 -1.27 -1.01 -21.77
N PRO A 227 -1.27 -0.65 -20.46
CA PRO A 227 -0.39 -1.29 -19.48
C PRO A 227 -0.66 -2.80 -19.38
N GLU A 228 0.37 -3.59 -19.08
CA GLU A 228 0.28 -5.05 -18.90
C GLU A 228 -0.84 -5.45 -17.90
N GLU A 229 -0.89 -4.75 -16.78
CA GLU A 229 -1.89 -4.95 -15.73
C GLU A 229 -3.33 -4.79 -16.23
N TRP A 230 -3.57 -3.85 -17.15
CA TRP A 230 -4.89 -3.67 -17.76
C TRP A 230 -5.33 -4.89 -18.56
N GLY A 231 -4.40 -5.57 -19.22
CA GLY A 231 -4.66 -6.84 -19.90
C GLY A 231 -5.17 -7.92 -18.94
N VAL A 232 -4.53 -8.05 -17.79
CA VAL A 232 -4.94 -9.00 -16.74
C VAL A 232 -6.34 -8.68 -16.20
N ILE A 233 -6.64 -7.41 -15.97
CA ILE A 233 -7.98 -6.95 -15.54
C ILE A 233 -9.03 -7.31 -16.60
N LEU A 234 -8.78 -7.03 -17.88
CA LEU A 234 -9.71 -7.34 -18.97
C LEU A 234 -9.98 -8.84 -19.07
N ASP A 235 -8.96 -9.68 -18.92
CA ASP A 235 -9.11 -11.14 -18.96
C ASP A 235 -9.93 -11.67 -17.79
N LEU A 236 -9.71 -11.14 -16.57
CA LEU A 236 -10.53 -11.45 -15.40
C LEU A 236 -11.99 -11.04 -15.61
N LEU A 237 -12.24 -9.82 -16.10
CA LEU A 237 -13.61 -9.32 -16.37
C LEU A 237 -14.32 -10.17 -17.42
N ARG A 238 -13.64 -10.60 -18.49
CA ARG A 238 -14.18 -11.53 -19.48
C ARG A 238 -14.53 -12.90 -18.88
N ALA A 239 -13.67 -13.43 -18.02
CA ALA A 239 -13.93 -14.70 -17.35
C ALA A 239 -15.18 -14.62 -16.48
N ILE A 240 -15.31 -13.57 -15.66
CA ILE A 240 -16.46 -13.35 -14.79
C ILE A 240 -17.75 -13.18 -15.62
N GLN A 241 -17.73 -12.38 -16.70
CA GLN A 241 -18.89 -12.15 -17.55
C GLN A 241 -19.40 -13.45 -18.23
N ARG A 242 -18.50 -14.41 -18.53
CA ARG A 242 -18.88 -15.73 -19.06
C ARG A 242 -19.56 -16.61 -18.01
N GLU A 243 -19.14 -16.50 -16.74
CA GLU A 243 -19.70 -17.26 -15.61
C GLU A 243 -21.05 -16.70 -15.15
N ASP A 244 -21.14 -15.39 -15.01
CA ASP A 244 -22.35 -14.67 -14.56
C ASP A 244 -22.44 -13.28 -15.21
N GLN A 245 -23.43 -13.10 -16.07
CA GLN A 245 -23.67 -11.84 -16.79
C GLN A 245 -24.26 -10.72 -15.91
N ASN A 246 -24.62 -11.00 -14.66
CA ASN A 246 -25.18 -10.03 -13.72
C ASN A 246 -24.32 -9.86 -12.47
N TYR A 247 -23.12 -10.43 -12.44
CA TYR A 247 -22.24 -10.45 -11.29
C TYR A 247 -21.98 -9.04 -10.74
N TRP A 248 -21.51 -8.13 -11.60
CA TRP A 248 -21.12 -6.78 -11.19
C TRP A 248 -22.32 -5.91 -10.79
N ARG A 249 -23.45 -6.08 -11.44
CA ARG A 249 -24.70 -5.43 -11.06
C ARG A 249 -25.15 -5.88 -9.68
N THR A 250 -25.04 -7.16 -9.39
CA THR A 250 -25.36 -7.74 -8.09
C THR A 250 -24.45 -7.17 -7.01
N ILE A 251 -23.11 -7.19 -7.23
CA ILE A 251 -22.13 -6.63 -6.30
C ILE A 251 -22.38 -5.14 -6.07
N ALA A 252 -22.44 -4.33 -7.12
CA ALA A 252 -22.61 -2.88 -7.01
C ALA A 252 -23.90 -2.46 -6.28
N SER A 253 -24.98 -3.23 -6.41
CA SER A 253 -26.28 -2.91 -5.80
C SER A 253 -26.28 -3.01 -4.26
N SER A 254 -25.37 -3.77 -3.67
CA SER A 254 -25.27 -3.95 -2.22
C SER A 254 -24.39 -2.90 -1.54
N ILE A 255 -23.56 -2.19 -2.28
CA ILE A 255 -22.55 -1.27 -1.73
C ILE A 255 -23.21 0.04 -1.29
N GLN A 256 -22.99 0.38 -0.03
CA GLN A 256 -23.48 1.61 0.62
C GLN A 256 -22.46 2.74 0.55
N GLY A 257 -21.19 2.43 0.38
CA GLY A 257 -20.12 3.41 0.20
C GLY A 257 -18.72 2.83 0.29
N VAL A 258 -17.76 3.67 -0.09
CA VAL A 258 -16.32 3.41 0.01
C VAL A 258 -15.63 4.51 0.81
N SER A 259 -14.60 4.17 1.59
CA SER A 259 -13.65 5.12 2.13
C SER A 259 -12.29 4.90 1.47
N GLU A 260 -11.71 5.98 0.96
CA GLU A 260 -10.47 5.96 0.17
C GLU A 260 -9.30 6.57 0.94
N GLU A 261 -8.18 5.81 1.00
CA GLU A 261 -7.00 6.13 1.80
C GLU A 261 -6.04 7.07 1.09
N THR A 262 -5.88 6.98 -0.24
CA THR A 262 -4.77 7.64 -0.91
C THR A 262 -5.19 8.65 -1.98
N THR A 263 -4.32 9.64 -2.23
CA THR A 263 -4.54 10.73 -3.21
C THR A 263 -4.95 10.21 -4.59
N THR A 264 -4.32 9.13 -5.06
CA THR A 264 -4.59 8.60 -6.41
C THR A 264 -5.99 7.99 -6.52
N GLY A 265 -6.42 7.22 -5.50
CA GLY A 265 -7.79 6.69 -5.47
C GLY A 265 -8.83 7.79 -5.34
N VAL A 266 -8.57 8.80 -4.51
CA VAL A 266 -9.43 9.99 -4.40
C VAL A 266 -9.58 10.71 -5.75
N HIS A 267 -8.48 10.86 -6.51
CA HIS A 267 -8.54 11.46 -7.85
C HIS A 267 -9.44 10.66 -8.80
N ARG A 268 -9.32 9.32 -8.79
CA ARG A 268 -10.22 8.44 -9.56
C ARG A 268 -11.70 8.61 -9.16
N LEU A 269 -11.99 8.72 -7.86
CA LEU A 269 -13.34 8.93 -7.36
C LEU A 269 -13.94 10.26 -7.85
N TYR A 270 -13.17 11.34 -7.80
CA TYR A 270 -13.61 12.64 -8.35
C TYR A 270 -13.85 12.58 -9.85
N GLN A 271 -12.97 11.92 -10.62
CA GLN A 271 -13.18 11.73 -12.06
C GLN A 271 -14.47 10.96 -12.36
N MET A 272 -14.75 9.87 -11.62
CA MET A 272 -15.99 9.11 -11.76
C MET A 272 -17.23 9.94 -11.36
N MET A 273 -17.11 10.76 -10.33
CA MET A 273 -18.18 11.66 -9.90
C MET A 273 -18.49 12.72 -10.98
N GLU A 274 -17.47 13.38 -11.51
CA GLU A 274 -17.60 14.39 -12.58
C GLU A 274 -18.16 13.79 -13.87
N ALA A 275 -17.77 12.56 -14.21
CA ALA A 275 -18.30 11.81 -15.34
C ALA A 275 -19.73 11.27 -15.11
N GLY A 276 -20.27 11.37 -13.89
CA GLY A 276 -21.58 10.81 -13.53
C GLY A 276 -21.61 9.27 -13.51
N THR A 277 -20.46 8.62 -13.40
CA THR A 277 -20.30 7.15 -13.41
C THR A 277 -20.08 6.54 -12.02
N LEU A 278 -19.95 7.35 -10.99
CA LEU A 278 -19.77 6.88 -9.62
C LEU A 278 -21.01 6.09 -9.16
N LEU A 279 -20.84 4.83 -8.76
CA LEU A 279 -21.95 3.90 -8.47
C LEU A 279 -22.49 4.02 -7.04
N PHE A 280 -21.70 4.52 -6.10
CA PHE A 280 -22.02 4.62 -4.67
C PHE A 280 -21.31 5.83 -4.03
N PRO A 281 -21.73 6.30 -2.84
CA PRO A 281 -21.04 7.38 -2.14
C PRO A 281 -19.60 7.01 -1.79
N ALA A 282 -18.74 8.02 -1.73
CA ALA A 282 -17.34 7.87 -1.32
C ALA A 282 -16.95 8.88 -0.23
N ILE A 283 -16.22 8.45 0.77
CA ILE A 283 -15.57 9.33 1.76
C ILE A 283 -14.07 9.41 1.44
N ASN A 284 -13.62 10.61 1.15
CA ASN A 284 -12.21 10.94 0.98
C ASN A 284 -11.55 11.04 2.36
N VAL A 285 -10.91 9.96 2.79
CA VAL A 285 -10.13 9.92 4.04
C VAL A 285 -8.77 10.57 3.86
N ASN A 286 -8.17 10.47 2.66
CA ASN A 286 -6.84 11.05 2.39
C ASN A 286 -6.73 12.53 2.78
N ASP A 287 -7.77 13.33 2.50
CA ASP A 287 -7.73 14.77 2.73
C ASP A 287 -8.21 15.18 4.13
N SER A 288 -8.57 14.25 5.01
CA SER A 288 -8.66 14.52 6.44
C SER A 288 -7.31 15.04 6.93
N VAL A 289 -7.32 16.12 7.74
CA VAL A 289 -6.06 16.76 8.16
C VAL A 289 -5.20 15.81 8.99
N THR A 290 -5.85 15.03 9.88
CA THR A 290 -5.18 14.00 10.68
C THR A 290 -4.68 12.81 9.87
N LYS A 291 -5.03 12.72 8.57
CA LYS A 291 -4.43 11.78 7.62
C LYS A 291 -3.36 12.46 6.77
N SER A 292 -3.72 13.44 5.93
CA SER A 292 -2.80 14.02 4.94
C SER A 292 -1.58 14.72 5.56
N LYS A 293 -1.77 15.42 6.68
CA LYS A 293 -0.68 16.14 7.37
C LYS A 293 0.12 15.26 8.35
N PHE A 294 -0.30 14.02 8.55
CA PHE A 294 0.37 13.04 9.42
C PHE A 294 0.98 11.90 8.61
N ASP A 295 0.17 11.10 7.96
CA ASP A 295 0.57 9.95 7.16
C ASP A 295 1.49 10.39 5.99
N ASN A 296 0.98 11.22 5.09
CA ASN A 296 1.72 11.60 3.90
C ASN A 296 3.02 12.35 4.24
N VAL A 297 3.05 13.15 5.32
CA VAL A 297 4.26 13.88 5.74
C VAL A 297 5.14 13.03 6.66
N TYR A 298 4.63 12.67 7.84
CA TYR A 298 5.44 12.04 8.89
C TYR A 298 5.69 10.56 8.60
N GLY A 299 4.72 9.87 7.97
CA GLY A 299 4.88 8.50 7.51
C GLY A 299 6.01 8.37 6.50
N CYS A 300 6.00 9.18 5.45
CA CYS A 300 7.06 9.20 4.44
C CYS A 300 8.39 9.68 5.00
N ARG A 301 8.39 10.64 5.94
CA ARG A 301 9.59 11.09 6.64
C ARG A 301 10.27 9.98 7.43
N HIS A 302 9.49 9.07 8.01
CA HIS A 302 10.02 7.89 8.72
C HIS A 302 10.43 6.78 7.75
N SER A 303 9.55 6.42 6.81
CA SER A 303 9.67 5.19 6.02
C SER A 303 10.61 5.29 4.82
N LEU A 304 10.83 6.48 4.23
CA LEU A 304 11.77 6.65 3.12
C LEU A 304 13.21 6.27 3.49
N PRO A 305 13.82 6.84 4.56
CA PRO A 305 15.18 6.45 4.94
C PRO A 305 15.26 4.99 5.38
N ASP A 306 14.22 4.42 5.99
CA ASP A 306 14.17 3.00 6.35
C ASP A 306 14.22 2.10 5.09
N GLY A 307 13.40 2.40 4.08
CA GLY A 307 13.41 1.68 2.80
C GLY A 307 14.75 1.76 2.08
N LEU A 308 15.33 2.95 2.01
CA LEU A 308 16.65 3.16 1.40
C LEU A 308 17.76 2.41 2.16
N ALA A 309 17.79 2.49 3.48
CA ALA A 309 18.81 1.83 4.30
C ALA A 309 18.73 0.30 4.20
N ARG A 310 17.53 -0.29 4.31
CA ARG A 310 17.34 -1.74 4.21
C ARG A 310 17.64 -2.29 2.80
N ALA A 311 17.25 -1.55 1.77
CA ALA A 311 17.49 -1.96 0.39
C ALA A 311 18.97 -1.88 0.02
N THR A 312 19.63 -0.77 0.31
CA THR A 312 20.90 -0.42 -0.33
C THR A 312 22.12 -0.55 0.57
N ASP A 313 21.97 -0.44 1.89
CA ASP A 313 23.07 -0.31 2.86
C ASP A 313 24.04 0.86 2.52
N VAL A 314 23.54 1.89 1.85
CA VAL A 314 24.31 3.04 1.36
C VAL A 314 24.31 4.13 2.41
N MET A 315 25.48 4.73 2.67
CA MET A 315 25.58 5.94 3.47
C MET A 315 24.84 7.09 2.78
N LEU A 316 23.76 7.60 3.40
CA LEU A 316 22.96 8.69 2.84
C LEU A 316 23.65 10.04 2.99
N GLY A 317 24.32 10.29 4.14
CA GLY A 317 25.03 11.53 4.40
C GLY A 317 26.07 11.87 3.34
N GLY A 318 26.10 13.13 2.91
CA GLY A 318 27.01 13.63 1.88
C GLY A 318 26.56 13.40 0.44
N LYS A 319 25.52 12.60 0.20
CA LYS A 319 24.96 12.40 -1.15
C LYS A 319 24.06 13.56 -1.56
N THR A 320 23.88 13.72 -2.87
CA THR A 320 22.87 14.61 -3.44
C THR A 320 21.63 13.79 -3.78
N ALA A 321 20.50 14.18 -3.21
CA ALA A 321 19.22 13.53 -3.41
C ALA A 321 18.24 14.48 -4.10
N VAL A 322 17.59 14.03 -5.15
CA VAL A 322 16.49 14.72 -5.83
C VAL A 322 15.17 14.15 -5.38
N ILE A 323 14.28 15.00 -4.90
CA ILE A 323 12.89 14.68 -4.59
C ILE A 323 12.02 15.29 -5.69
N CYS A 324 11.39 14.45 -6.50
CA CYS A 324 10.47 14.86 -7.53
C CYS A 324 9.07 15.03 -6.93
N GLY A 325 8.63 16.28 -6.79
CA GLY A 325 7.38 16.70 -6.13
C GLY A 325 7.60 17.21 -4.69
N TYR A 326 6.87 18.27 -4.32
CA TYR A 326 6.92 18.88 -2.97
C TYR A 326 5.51 19.06 -2.37
N GLY A 327 4.61 18.13 -2.67
CA GLY A 327 3.37 17.92 -1.93
C GLY A 327 3.65 17.36 -0.51
N ASP A 328 2.66 16.88 0.19
CA ASP A 328 2.82 16.37 1.56
C ASP A 328 3.84 15.23 1.64
N VAL A 329 3.81 14.29 0.71
CA VAL A 329 4.79 13.18 0.61
C VAL A 329 6.20 13.73 0.36
N GLY A 330 6.38 14.58 -0.64
CA GLY A 330 7.68 15.15 -0.98
C GLY A 330 8.28 15.98 0.15
N LYS A 331 7.47 16.73 0.90
CA LYS A 331 7.90 17.47 2.11
C LYS A 331 8.48 16.54 3.15
N GLY A 332 7.78 15.44 3.46
CA GLY A 332 8.26 14.42 4.39
C GLY A 332 9.59 13.81 3.93
N CYS A 333 9.68 13.43 2.66
CA CYS A 333 10.88 12.87 2.05
C CYS A 333 12.09 13.81 2.08
N ALA A 334 11.88 15.08 1.69
CA ALA A 334 12.94 16.09 1.69
C ALA A 334 13.48 16.35 3.09
N GLN A 335 12.60 16.47 4.10
CA GLN A 335 12.98 16.65 5.50
C GLN A 335 13.77 15.45 6.03
N ALA A 336 13.35 14.22 5.68
CA ALA A 336 14.02 13.00 6.10
C ALA A 336 15.45 12.93 5.57
N LEU A 337 15.64 13.09 4.26
CA LEU A 337 16.96 12.98 3.64
C LEU A 337 17.89 14.12 4.06
N ARG A 338 17.37 15.34 4.24
CA ARG A 338 18.15 16.45 4.84
C ARG A 338 18.57 16.09 6.27
N GLY A 339 17.68 15.49 7.07
CA GLY A 339 17.99 15.03 8.43
C GLY A 339 19.06 13.95 8.47
N GLN A 340 19.18 13.13 7.42
CA GLN A 340 20.25 12.14 7.25
C GLN A 340 21.55 12.75 6.67
N GLY A 341 21.61 14.04 6.41
CA GLY A 341 22.80 14.73 5.92
C GLY A 341 22.95 14.72 4.39
N CYS A 342 21.89 14.44 3.64
CA CYS A 342 21.88 14.64 2.18
C CYS A 342 21.82 16.13 1.81
N ARG A 343 22.40 16.47 0.66
CA ARG A 343 22.07 17.69 -0.07
C ARG A 343 20.80 17.41 -0.88
N VAL A 344 19.71 18.03 -0.47
CA VAL A 344 18.39 17.77 -1.09
C VAL A 344 18.07 18.87 -2.09
N VAL A 345 17.70 18.45 -3.30
CA VAL A 345 17.17 19.29 -4.37
C VAL A 345 15.73 18.83 -4.66
N VAL A 346 14.83 19.76 -4.88
CA VAL A 346 13.42 19.50 -5.15
C VAL A 346 13.12 19.84 -6.61
N THR A 347 12.34 19.01 -7.29
CA THR A 347 11.69 19.40 -8.56
C THR A 347 10.19 19.59 -8.32
N GLU A 348 9.59 20.65 -8.88
CA GLU A 348 8.20 20.97 -8.62
C GLU A 348 7.59 21.78 -9.78
N ILE A 349 6.31 21.56 -10.05
CA ILE A 349 5.53 22.29 -11.07
C ILE A 349 4.62 23.36 -10.45
N ASP A 350 4.19 23.16 -9.20
CA ASP A 350 3.36 24.12 -8.48
C ASP A 350 4.23 25.25 -7.92
N PRO A 351 4.02 26.53 -8.35
CA PRO A 351 4.83 27.63 -7.87
C PRO A 351 4.69 27.90 -6.37
N ILE A 352 3.58 27.52 -5.74
CA ILE A 352 3.38 27.66 -4.28
C ILE A 352 4.25 26.63 -3.56
N CYS A 353 4.19 25.37 -3.97
CA CYS A 353 5.03 24.32 -3.39
C CYS A 353 6.51 24.57 -3.63
N ALA A 354 6.89 25.03 -4.83
CA ALA A 354 8.27 25.42 -5.13
C ALA A 354 8.76 26.55 -4.22
N LEU A 355 7.94 27.59 -4.02
CA LEU A 355 8.27 28.69 -3.10
C LEU A 355 8.39 28.21 -1.65
N GLN A 356 7.52 27.31 -1.21
CA GLN A 356 7.64 26.69 0.14
C GLN A 356 8.96 25.93 0.27
N ALA A 357 9.37 25.15 -0.75
CA ALA A 357 10.65 24.44 -0.72
C ALA A 357 11.83 25.40 -0.56
N VAL A 358 11.84 26.52 -1.30
CA VAL A 358 12.87 27.58 -1.16
C VAL A 358 12.87 28.19 0.25
N MET A 359 11.70 28.49 0.82
CA MET A 359 11.60 29.03 2.17
C MET A 359 12.09 28.06 3.25
N GLU A 360 11.95 26.75 3.00
CA GLU A 360 12.50 25.69 3.85
C GLU A 360 14.01 25.44 3.64
N GLY A 361 14.63 26.18 2.70
CA GLY A 361 16.07 26.15 2.43
C GLY A 361 16.52 25.02 1.50
N TYR A 362 15.63 24.52 0.67
CA TYR A 362 15.98 23.58 -0.41
C TYR A 362 16.33 24.33 -1.70
N GLU A 363 17.23 23.76 -2.47
CA GLU A 363 17.40 24.13 -3.88
C GLU A 363 16.20 23.57 -4.66
N VAL A 364 15.65 24.38 -5.58
CA VAL A 364 14.61 23.96 -6.52
C VAL A 364 15.20 24.06 -7.94
N ALA A 365 15.20 22.93 -8.66
CA ALA A 365 15.78 22.83 -10.00
C ALA A 365 14.93 21.91 -10.87
N THR A 366 15.23 21.81 -12.17
CA THR A 366 14.61 20.81 -13.03
C THR A 366 15.31 19.45 -12.87
N LEU A 367 14.63 18.36 -13.25
CA LEU A 367 15.25 17.03 -13.23
C LEU A 367 16.44 16.99 -14.22
N GLU A 368 16.31 17.65 -15.37
CA GLU A 368 17.34 17.75 -16.41
C GLU A 368 18.62 18.40 -15.91
N ASP A 369 18.53 19.38 -15.00
CA ASP A 369 19.68 20.04 -14.38
C ASP A 369 20.43 19.12 -13.41
N MET A 370 19.71 18.15 -12.84
CA MET A 370 20.20 17.29 -11.73
C MET A 370 20.54 15.87 -12.16
N VAL A 371 20.00 15.38 -13.28
CA VAL A 371 20.09 13.98 -13.69
C VAL A 371 21.53 13.43 -13.71
N ALA A 372 22.50 14.23 -14.17
CA ALA A 372 23.92 13.84 -14.21
C ALA A 372 24.70 14.13 -12.92
N LYS A 373 24.06 14.73 -11.91
CA LYS A 373 24.74 15.22 -10.69
C LYS A 373 24.32 14.48 -9.42
N ALA A 374 23.06 14.05 -9.35
CA ALA A 374 22.51 13.45 -8.13
C ALA A 374 22.87 11.97 -7.99
N ASP A 375 22.84 11.51 -6.77
CA ASP A 375 23.16 10.12 -6.37
C ASP A 375 21.89 9.32 -6.09
N ILE A 376 20.81 9.99 -5.67
CA ILE A 376 19.54 9.39 -5.29
C ILE A 376 18.40 10.19 -5.94
N PHE A 377 17.44 9.49 -6.51
CA PHE A 377 16.24 10.06 -7.13
C PHE A 377 15.00 9.39 -6.53
N ILE A 378 14.11 10.20 -5.95
CA ILE A 378 12.86 9.73 -5.34
C ILE A 378 11.69 10.44 -5.98
N THR A 379 10.77 9.70 -6.58
CA THR A 379 9.53 10.23 -7.14
C THR A 379 8.40 10.24 -6.10
N ALA A 380 7.62 11.31 -6.07
CA ALA A 380 6.56 11.57 -5.11
C ALA A 380 5.48 12.51 -5.69
N THR A 381 5.20 12.41 -6.99
CA THR A 381 4.34 13.36 -7.73
C THR A 381 2.91 12.86 -7.91
N GLY A 382 2.68 11.54 -7.85
CA GLY A 382 1.42 10.92 -8.24
C GLY A 382 1.09 11.07 -9.72
N ASN A 383 2.10 11.36 -10.57
CA ASN A 383 1.96 11.59 -12.00
C ASN A 383 2.56 10.41 -12.80
N PHE A 384 2.89 10.62 -14.05
CA PHE A 384 3.32 9.62 -15.01
C PHE A 384 4.65 10.01 -15.66
N ASP A 385 5.56 9.03 -15.93
CA ASP A 385 6.83 9.19 -16.64
C ASP A 385 7.70 10.36 -16.12
N ILE A 386 7.80 10.51 -14.81
CA ILE A 386 8.66 11.54 -14.20
C ILE A 386 10.14 11.22 -14.47
N ILE A 387 10.54 9.95 -14.28
CA ILE A 387 11.87 9.47 -14.64
C ILE A 387 11.76 8.55 -15.84
N THR A 388 12.11 9.06 -17.02
CA THR A 388 12.10 8.32 -18.28
C THR A 388 13.39 7.54 -18.50
N ILE A 389 13.39 6.62 -19.47
CA ILE A 389 14.61 5.91 -19.91
C ILE A 389 15.72 6.87 -20.37
N ASP A 390 15.37 8.02 -20.96
CA ASP A 390 16.37 9.03 -21.38
C ASP A 390 17.02 9.74 -20.18
N HIS A 391 16.30 9.92 -19.08
CA HIS A 391 16.88 10.37 -17.81
C HIS A 391 17.85 9.30 -17.26
N MET A 392 17.43 8.02 -17.21
CA MET A 392 18.21 6.93 -16.67
C MET A 392 19.56 6.75 -17.39
N ARG A 393 19.58 6.92 -18.73
CA ARG A 393 20.81 6.89 -19.53
C ARG A 393 21.82 7.98 -19.20
N ARG A 394 21.37 9.07 -18.60
CA ARG A 394 22.21 10.25 -18.27
C ARG A 394 22.58 10.31 -16.79
N MET A 395 22.06 9.42 -15.97
CA MET A 395 22.35 9.37 -14.53
C MET A 395 23.80 8.97 -14.27
N LYS A 396 24.28 9.27 -13.08
CA LYS A 396 25.57 8.76 -12.61
C LYS A 396 25.57 7.24 -12.55
N ASP A 397 26.74 6.65 -12.71
CA ASP A 397 26.94 5.23 -12.37
C ASP A 397 26.52 4.96 -10.92
N LYS A 398 25.72 3.89 -10.73
CA LYS A 398 25.15 3.47 -9.44
C LYS A 398 24.19 4.50 -8.80
N ALA A 399 23.59 5.38 -9.57
CA ALA A 399 22.51 6.22 -9.08
C ALA A 399 21.36 5.35 -8.59
N VAL A 400 20.80 5.68 -7.41
CA VAL A 400 19.70 4.95 -6.79
C VAL A 400 18.38 5.63 -7.18
N ILE A 401 17.45 4.85 -7.70
CA ILE A 401 16.13 5.32 -8.13
C ILE A 401 15.07 4.58 -7.31
N GLY A 402 14.12 5.32 -6.76
CA GLY A 402 12.98 4.76 -6.05
C GLY A 402 11.75 5.64 -6.15
N ASN A 403 10.60 5.01 -6.01
CA ASN A 403 9.30 5.66 -5.97
C ASN A 403 8.68 5.53 -4.57
N ILE A 404 8.04 6.58 -4.10
CA ILE A 404 7.24 6.59 -2.89
C ILE A 404 5.80 7.07 -3.16
N GLY A 405 5.48 7.37 -4.43
CA GLY A 405 4.11 7.54 -4.91
C GLY A 405 3.37 6.21 -4.96
N HIS A 406 2.05 6.24 -4.97
CA HIS A 406 1.23 5.02 -4.83
C HIS A 406 1.43 4.02 -5.98
N PHE A 407 1.46 4.48 -7.24
CA PHE A 407 1.63 3.62 -8.42
C PHE A 407 3.06 3.62 -8.96
N ASP A 408 3.38 2.59 -9.74
CA ASP A 408 4.69 2.36 -10.35
C ASP A 408 4.93 3.12 -11.66
N ASN A 409 3.98 3.95 -12.10
CA ASN A 409 4.01 4.65 -13.37
C ASN A 409 4.83 5.97 -13.38
N GLU A 410 5.35 6.40 -12.22
CA GLU A 410 6.23 7.57 -12.15
C GLU A 410 7.63 7.29 -12.73
N ILE A 411 8.02 6.02 -12.82
CA ILE A 411 9.31 5.56 -13.38
C ILE A 411 9.01 4.71 -14.62
N ASP A 412 9.58 5.06 -15.76
CA ASP A 412 9.39 4.36 -17.05
C ASP A 412 10.03 2.96 -17.04
N MET A 413 9.41 2.04 -16.30
CA MET A 413 9.84 0.65 -16.24
C MET A 413 9.69 -0.06 -17.58
N ALA A 414 8.66 0.27 -18.34
CA ALA A 414 8.41 -0.33 -19.64
C ALA A 414 9.49 0.07 -20.66
N GLY A 415 9.88 1.33 -20.68
CA GLY A 415 11.01 1.82 -21.50
C GLY A 415 12.32 1.16 -21.09
N LEU A 416 12.57 1.04 -19.78
CA LEU A 416 13.78 0.41 -19.25
C LEU A 416 13.88 -1.07 -19.64
N LYS A 417 12.79 -1.83 -19.51
CA LYS A 417 12.72 -3.26 -19.88
C LYS A 417 12.87 -3.50 -21.40
N ARG A 418 12.43 -2.53 -22.23
CA ARG A 418 12.54 -2.61 -23.70
C ARG A 418 13.85 -2.04 -24.25
N ALA A 419 14.63 -1.36 -23.43
CA ALA A 419 15.86 -0.69 -23.88
C ALA A 419 16.89 -1.73 -24.36
N GLU A 420 17.33 -1.58 -25.61
CA GLU A 420 18.27 -2.50 -26.25
C GLU A 420 19.62 -2.50 -25.51
N GLY A 421 20.14 -3.68 -25.21
CA GLY A 421 21.42 -3.90 -24.56
C GLY A 421 21.46 -3.59 -23.07
N VAL A 422 20.33 -3.25 -22.44
CA VAL A 422 20.24 -3.08 -20.97
C VAL A 422 20.07 -4.46 -20.32
N GLU A 423 20.93 -4.78 -19.36
CA GLU A 423 20.91 -6.03 -18.60
C GLU A 423 20.34 -5.77 -17.19
N ARG A 424 19.29 -6.51 -16.79
CA ARG A 424 18.78 -6.53 -15.42
C ARG A 424 19.53 -7.58 -14.60
N ILE A 425 20.11 -7.17 -13.47
CA ILE A 425 20.81 -8.02 -12.52
C ILE A 425 20.08 -7.90 -11.19
N ASN A 426 19.38 -8.94 -10.75
CA ASN A 426 18.77 -8.94 -9.42
C ASN A 426 19.86 -9.09 -8.36
N ILE A 427 20.01 -8.09 -7.49
CA ILE A 427 20.99 -8.09 -6.39
C ILE A 427 20.40 -8.83 -5.19
N LYS A 428 19.17 -8.51 -4.82
CA LYS A 428 18.37 -9.16 -3.78
C LYS A 428 16.88 -8.80 -4.00
N PRO A 429 15.94 -9.42 -3.31
CA PRO A 429 14.53 -9.06 -3.46
C PRO A 429 14.31 -7.54 -3.36
N GLN A 430 13.58 -6.99 -4.33
CA GLN A 430 13.23 -5.57 -4.45
C GLN A 430 14.42 -4.61 -4.69
N TYR A 431 15.56 -5.11 -5.15
CA TYR A 431 16.76 -4.30 -5.45
C TYR A 431 17.47 -4.85 -6.68
N ASP A 432 17.38 -4.12 -7.79
CA ASP A 432 17.90 -4.49 -9.09
C ASP A 432 18.93 -3.49 -9.60
N GLU A 433 20.00 -4.02 -10.20
CA GLU A 433 20.91 -3.24 -11.04
C GLU A 433 20.49 -3.36 -12.51
N PHE A 434 20.38 -2.23 -13.18
CA PHE A 434 20.21 -2.17 -14.64
C PHE A 434 21.49 -1.60 -15.27
N ARG A 435 22.21 -2.46 -15.99
CA ARG A 435 23.49 -2.12 -16.63
C ARG A 435 23.27 -1.75 -18.09
N PHE A 436 23.74 -0.56 -18.47
CA PHE A 436 23.66 -0.04 -19.83
C PHE A 436 24.87 -0.50 -20.69
N PRO A 437 24.76 -0.46 -22.05
CA PRO A 437 25.82 -0.91 -22.96
C PRO A 437 27.16 -0.15 -22.83
N ASP A 438 27.14 1.07 -22.35
CA ASP A 438 28.34 1.88 -22.11
C ASP A 438 29.08 1.53 -20.80
N GLY A 439 28.50 0.63 -20.00
CA GLY A 439 29.07 0.12 -18.77
C GLY A 439 28.60 0.82 -17.50
N HIS A 440 27.91 1.97 -17.58
CA HIS A 440 27.29 2.55 -16.39
C HIS A 440 26.04 1.75 -16.00
N SER A 441 25.62 1.86 -14.75
CA SER A 441 24.40 1.22 -14.28
C SER A 441 23.64 2.08 -13.28
N ILE A 442 22.35 1.82 -13.17
CA ILE A 442 21.48 2.41 -12.16
C ILE A 442 20.98 1.31 -11.21
N MET A 443 20.61 1.73 -10.00
CA MET A 443 20.09 0.86 -8.95
C MET A 443 18.62 1.20 -8.74
N LEU A 444 17.73 0.26 -9.03
CA LEU A 444 16.28 0.48 -8.96
C LEU A 444 15.67 -0.28 -7.79
N LEU A 445 14.80 0.39 -7.06
CA LEU A 445 14.11 -0.15 -5.87
C LEU A 445 12.67 -0.56 -6.20
N ALA A 446 12.26 -1.72 -5.67
CA ALA A 446 10.91 -2.25 -5.69
C ALA A 446 10.25 -2.25 -7.09
N GLU A 447 11.04 -2.40 -8.16
CA GLU A 447 10.57 -2.36 -9.55
C GLU A 447 9.77 -1.09 -9.90
N GLY A 448 10.13 0.06 -9.29
CA GLY A 448 9.42 1.33 -9.47
C GLY A 448 8.17 1.49 -8.59
N ARG A 449 7.78 0.47 -7.82
CA ARG A 449 6.68 0.53 -6.87
C ARG A 449 7.10 1.19 -5.56
N LEU A 450 6.18 1.29 -4.59
CA LEU A 450 6.41 1.86 -3.25
C LEU A 450 7.62 1.23 -2.56
N LEU A 451 8.75 1.94 -2.53
CA LEU A 451 9.99 1.43 -1.95
C LEU A 451 9.92 1.23 -0.42
N ASN A 452 9.15 2.05 0.28
CA ASN A 452 9.01 1.98 1.73
C ASN A 452 8.27 0.71 2.20
N LEU A 453 7.38 0.16 1.38
CA LEU A 453 6.68 -1.11 1.63
C LEU A 453 7.37 -2.29 0.95
N GLY A 454 7.85 -2.10 -0.28
CA GLY A 454 8.56 -3.15 -1.01
C GLY A 454 9.88 -3.52 -0.34
N CYS A 455 10.67 -2.53 0.06
CA CYS A 455 12.01 -2.73 0.64
C CYS A 455 12.03 -2.72 2.18
N ALA A 456 10.97 -2.24 2.84
CA ALA A 456 10.88 -2.14 4.29
C ALA A 456 9.49 -2.50 4.81
N THR A 457 9.04 -1.89 5.91
CA THR A 457 7.80 -2.23 6.60
C THR A 457 6.71 -1.16 6.49
N GLY A 458 6.95 -0.10 5.71
CA GLY A 458 6.02 1.01 5.50
C GLY A 458 6.02 2.02 6.64
N HIS A 459 4.88 2.69 6.81
CA HIS A 459 4.72 3.74 7.82
C HIS A 459 4.64 3.18 9.24
N PRO A 460 5.11 3.93 10.27
CA PRO A 460 5.08 3.48 11.65
C PRO A 460 3.66 3.44 12.22
N SER A 461 3.45 2.57 13.20
CA SER A 461 2.13 2.26 13.76
C SER A 461 1.38 3.50 14.27
N PHE A 462 2.06 4.44 14.95
CA PHE A 462 1.42 5.65 15.48
C PHE A 462 0.83 6.54 14.37
N VAL A 463 1.54 6.67 13.24
CA VAL A 463 1.04 7.42 12.07
C VAL A 463 -0.16 6.72 11.46
N MET A 464 -0.05 5.40 11.25
CA MET A 464 -1.16 4.61 10.70
C MET A 464 -2.36 4.55 11.64
N SER A 465 -2.15 4.72 12.96
CA SER A 465 -3.27 4.89 13.90
C SER A 465 -4.15 6.07 13.52
N ALA A 466 -3.58 7.21 13.15
CA ALA A 466 -4.35 8.39 12.74
C ALA A 466 -5.15 8.11 11.45
N SER A 467 -4.51 7.56 10.43
CA SER A 467 -5.14 7.18 9.15
C SER A 467 -6.27 6.18 9.35
N PHE A 468 -5.99 5.09 10.05
CA PHE A 468 -6.96 4.01 10.23
C PHE A 468 -8.09 4.34 11.20
N THR A 469 -7.87 5.27 12.14
CA THR A 469 -8.97 5.83 12.94
C THR A 469 -9.94 6.62 12.07
N ASN A 470 -9.43 7.40 11.09
CA ASN A 470 -10.27 8.04 10.09
C ASN A 470 -11.04 7.00 9.24
N GLN A 471 -10.40 5.90 8.83
CA GLN A 471 -11.06 4.82 8.09
C GLN A 471 -12.21 4.20 8.89
N VAL A 472 -11.98 3.84 10.14
CA VAL A 472 -13.05 3.28 11.00
C VAL A 472 -14.19 4.27 11.18
N ILE A 473 -13.90 5.55 11.43
CA ILE A 473 -14.92 6.60 11.56
C ILE A 473 -15.70 6.76 10.24
N ALA A 474 -15.04 6.72 9.09
CA ALA A 474 -15.71 6.77 7.78
C ALA A 474 -16.64 5.58 7.56
N GLN A 475 -16.23 4.37 7.95
CA GLN A 475 -17.07 3.17 7.86
C GLN A 475 -18.30 3.26 8.81
N LEU A 476 -18.10 3.79 10.03
CA LEU A 476 -19.18 4.04 10.97
C LEU A 476 -20.18 5.07 10.42
N GLU A 477 -19.69 6.14 9.81
CA GLU A 477 -20.49 7.19 9.20
C GLU A 477 -21.33 6.65 8.03
N LEU A 478 -20.73 5.88 7.13
CA LEU A 478 -21.42 5.24 6.00
C LEU A 478 -22.49 4.24 6.47
N GLN A 479 -22.18 3.43 7.49
CA GLN A 479 -23.13 2.46 8.04
C GLN A 479 -24.29 3.13 8.75
N ALA A 480 -24.03 4.14 9.58
CA ALA A 480 -25.06 4.84 10.35
C ALA A 480 -26.02 5.63 9.45
N ASN A 481 -25.50 6.17 8.35
CA ASN A 481 -26.23 7.05 7.44
C ASN A 481 -26.51 6.40 6.08
N LYS A 482 -26.61 5.08 6.03
CA LYS A 482 -26.88 4.37 4.78
C LYS A 482 -28.17 4.88 4.10
N GLY A 483 -28.06 5.14 2.80
CA GLY A 483 -29.15 5.67 1.99
C GLY A 483 -29.35 7.19 2.08
N ASN A 484 -28.63 7.90 2.95
CA ASN A 484 -28.69 9.35 3.08
C ASN A 484 -27.67 10.08 2.19
N TYR A 485 -26.61 9.39 1.78
CA TYR A 485 -25.59 9.95 0.91
C TYR A 485 -25.95 9.79 -0.56
N GLU A 486 -25.79 10.86 -1.33
CA GLU A 486 -25.84 10.80 -2.79
C GLU A 486 -24.53 10.18 -3.33
N LYS A 487 -24.52 9.75 -4.60
CA LYS A 487 -23.33 9.23 -5.30
C LYS A 487 -22.34 10.36 -5.56
N LYS A 488 -21.63 10.80 -4.53
CA LYS A 488 -20.66 11.90 -4.53
C LYS A 488 -19.48 11.56 -3.64
N VAL A 489 -18.40 12.32 -3.77
CA VAL A 489 -17.24 12.28 -2.89
C VAL A 489 -17.45 13.29 -1.75
N TYR A 490 -17.33 12.82 -0.52
CA TYR A 490 -17.50 13.59 0.71
C TYR A 490 -16.21 13.63 1.51
N MET A 491 -16.08 14.67 2.33
CA MET A 491 -15.04 14.79 3.35
C MET A 491 -15.64 14.46 4.71
N LEU A 492 -14.85 13.88 5.61
CA LEU A 492 -15.26 13.76 7.01
C LEU A 492 -15.47 15.15 7.63
N PRO A 493 -16.54 15.35 8.41
CA PRO A 493 -16.77 16.57 9.16
C PRO A 493 -15.57 16.94 10.05
N LYS A 494 -15.32 18.24 10.26
CA LYS A 494 -14.17 18.75 11.03
C LYS A 494 -14.15 18.23 12.46
N GLU A 495 -15.32 18.05 13.06
CA GLU A 495 -15.50 17.48 14.40
C GLU A 495 -14.93 16.06 14.49
N LEU A 496 -15.10 15.25 13.46
CA LEU A 496 -14.58 13.88 13.42
C LEU A 496 -13.06 13.86 13.19
N ASP A 497 -12.53 14.75 12.35
CA ASP A 497 -11.09 14.94 12.15
C ASP A 497 -10.41 15.39 13.47
N GLU A 498 -11.01 16.36 14.22
CA GLU A 498 -10.54 16.72 15.56
C GLU A 498 -10.68 15.58 16.58
N LYS A 499 -11.72 14.75 16.50
CA LYS A 499 -11.87 13.56 17.35
C LYS A 499 -10.69 12.62 17.16
N VAL A 500 -10.30 12.35 15.92
CA VAL A 500 -9.10 11.53 15.62
C VAL A 500 -7.88 12.08 16.36
N ALA A 501 -7.59 13.37 16.22
CA ALA A 501 -6.47 13.99 16.93
C ALA A 501 -6.56 13.79 18.44
N ARG A 502 -7.72 14.05 19.05
CA ARG A 502 -7.94 13.92 20.50
C ARG A 502 -7.68 12.51 21.02
N LEU A 503 -8.08 11.47 20.27
CA LEU A 503 -7.85 10.06 20.65
C LEU A 503 -6.36 9.69 20.74
N HIS A 504 -5.46 10.51 20.17
CA HIS A 504 -4.01 10.29 20.20
C HIS A 504 -3.28 11.10 21.25
N LEU A 505 -3.86 12.21 21.73
CA LEU A 505 -3.14 13.18 22.58
C LEU A 505 -2.72 12.61 23.94
N ASP A 506 -3.58 11.84 24.59
CA ASP A 506 -3.30 11.23 25.90
C ASP A 506 -2.10 10.29 25.83
N HIS A 507 -1.97 9.54 24.74
CA HIS A 507 -0.86 8.59 24.53
C HIS A 507 0.50 9.30 24.48
N VAL A 508 0.55 10.51 23.92
CA VAL A 508 1.79 11.32 23.82
C VAL A 508 1.91 12.34 24.95
N GLY A 509 1.08 12.23 25.99
CA GLY A 509 1.16 13.07 27.21
C GLY A 509 0.82 14.54 27.01
N VAL A 510 -0.03 14.86 26.03
CA VAL A 510 -0.41 16.24 25.72
C VAL A 510 -1.62 16.69 26.55
N HIS A 511 -1.50 17.84 27.18
CA HIS A 511 -2.59 18.53 27.87
C HIS A 511 -2.97 19.82 27.12
N LEU A 512 -4.17 19.82 26.51
CA LEU A 512 -4.66 20.99 25.79
C LEU A 512 -5.06 22.14 26.74
N THR A 513 -4.73 23.36 26.33
CA THR A 513 -5.30 24.56 26.95
C THR A 513 -6.80 24.63 26.68
N ARG A 514 -7.60 24.86 27.70
CA ARG A 514 -9.06 25.03 27.57
C ARG A 514 -9.42 26.51 27.45
N LEU A 515 -10.25 26.84 26.44
CA LEU A 515 -10.77 28.19 26.28
C LEU A 515 -11.75 28.54 27.41
N SER A 516 -11.64 29.75 27.98
CA SER A 516 -12.76 30.31 28.70
C SER A 516 -13.88 30.72 27.72
N LYS A 517 -15.11 30.83 28.22
CA LYS A 517 -16.22 31.29 27.37
C LYS A 517 -15.93 32.67 26.75
N LYS A 518 -15.31 33.59 27.48
CA LYS A 518 -14.94 34.93 26.97
C LYS A 518 -13.94 34.82 25.79
N GLN A 519 -12.98 33.91 25.87
CA GLN A 519 -12.02 33.68 24.76
C GLN A 519 -12.69 33.04 23.56
N ALA A 520 -13.52 32.03 23.78
CA ALA A 520 -14.29 31.36 22.73
C ALA A 520 -15.21 32.35 21.99
N ASP A 521 -15.97 33.17 22.74
CA ASP A 521 -16.84 34.19 22.18
C ASP A 521 -16.04 35.25 21.38
N TYR A 522 -14.84 35.65 21.86
CA TYR A 522 -13.99 36.61 21.18
C TYR A 522 -13.51 36.16 19.81
N ILE A 523 -13.14 34.88 19.67
CA ILE A 523 -12.66 34.33 18.42
C ILE A 523 -13.76 33.61 17.59
N GLY A 524 -15.00 33.58 18.12
CA GLY A 524 -16.16 33.04 17.40
C GLY A 524 -16.17 31.52 17.21
N VAL A 525 -15.62 30.76 18.19
CA VAL A 525 -15.60 29.29 18.16
C VAL A 525 -16.25 28.70 19.42
N PRO A 526 -16.73 27.44 19.38
CA PRO A 526 -17.16 26.73 20.60
C PRO A 526 -15.99 26.50 21.57
N VAL A 527 -16.27 26.41 22.87
CA VAL A 527 -15.24 26.15 23.92
C VAL A 527 -14.52 24.82 23.68
N ASP A 528 -15.25 23.82 23.18
CA ASP A 528 -14.74 22.45 22.98
C ASP A 528 -14.48 22.08 21.50
N GLY A 529 -14.51 23.09 20.60
CA GLY A 529 -14.26 22.92 19.17
C GLY A 529 -15.54 22.67 18.35
N PRO A 530 -15.43 22.54 17.03
CA PRO A 530 -14.20 22.66 16.24
C PRO A 530 -13.62 24.08 16.25
N TYR A 531 -12.28 24.16 16.29
CA TYR A 531 -11.58 25.45 16.41
C TYR A 531 -11.29 26.12 15.05
N LYS A 532 -11.48 25.40 13.97
CA LYS A 532 -11.27 25.89 12.60
C LYS A 532 -12.48 25.59 11.72
N PRO A 533 -12.80 26.45 10.74
CA PRO A 533 -13.88 26.18 9.81
C PRO A 533 -13.58 24.96 8.93
N SER A 534 -14.62 24.36 8.36
CA SER A 534 -14.54 23.12 7.57
C SER A 534 -13.57 23.17 6.39
N HIS A 535 -13.41 24.36 5.78
CA HIS A 535 -12.51 24.57 4.64
C HIS A 535 -11.03 24.76 5.02
N TYR A 536 -10.72 24.93 6.32
CA TYR A 536 -9.34 25.16 6.75
C TYR A 536 -8.51 23.87 6.63
N ARG A 537 -7.35 23.99 6.00
CA ARG A 537 -6.33 22.93 5.85
C ARG A 537 -5.03 23.42 6.49
N TYR A 538 -4.60 22.78 7.56
CA TYR A 538 -3.43 23.15 8.37
C TYR A 538 -2.12 23.25 7.60
#